data_473df8317d02963db2f652e72be666ec
#
_entry.id   473df8317d02963db2f652e72be666ec
#
_cell.length_a   1.000
_cell.length_b   1.000
_cell.length_c   1.000
_cell.angle_alpha   90.00
_cell.angle_beta   90.00
_cell.angle_gamma   90.00
#
_symmetry.space_group_name_H-M   'P 1'
#
loop_
_entity.id
_entity.type
_entity.pdbx_description
1 polymer ?
#
loop_
_entity_poly.entity_id
_entity_poly.type
_entity_poly.pdbx_seq_one_letter_code
_entity_poly.pdbx_strand_id
1 'polypeptide(L)'
;MAEHRKSSRARQQIPERLRPLVPLAPMFILLVAAILLWGREPEEEQKEVRYLSLVSEESMPQLVTAEQLDRMAYIDSNMGEVGWVYTEESLAELNRVLREYDIRTPEAISQFLAQAAVETAAGRWLTELGEESYFQRYGYTTGTRGAGYLHLTFEYGQMAFATWMMKKNVPELRDIPYRNPTCNTREAISEAYYNALRLAANLGADISAYSRIVYDARSPVSTGADYIAEAFAWESAGYYWHITGIGFALDGLPGVGHTDTVSQLVGGSNWQSRREAYTAFYPVMRDSSDDSH
;
A
#
# COMPACT_ATOMS: atom_id res chain seq x y z
N MET A 1 17.42 -47.15 -53.92
CA MET A 1 17.17 -45.98 -54.77
C MET A 1 15.93 -45.26 -54.19
N ALA A 2 16.16 -44.18 -53.47
CA ALA A 2 15.11 -43.26 -53.10
C ALA A 2 15.77 -41.91 -52.83
N GLU A 3 15.45 -40.94 -53.67
CA GLU A 3 16.04 -39.62 -53.74
C GLU A 3 15.55 -38.72 -52.59
N HIS A 4 16.49 -38.10 -51.90
CA HIS A 4 16.25 -37.01 -50.95
C HIS A 4 15.98 -35.70 -51.72
N ARG A 5 14.73 -35.19 -51.68
CA ARG A 5 14.39 -33.82 -52.06
C ARG A 5 14.66 -32.89 -50.91
N LYS A 6 15.67 -32.06 -50.99
CA LYS A 6 15.92 -30.88 -50.15
C LYS A 6 14.98 -29.75 -50.56
N SER A 7 14.07 -29.37 -49.66
CA SER A 7 13.26 -28.15 -49.81
C SER A 7 14.02 -26.97 -49.20
N SER A 8 14.49 -26.09 -50.05
CA SER A 8 15.06 -24.78 -49.65
C SER A 8 13.94 -23.81 -49.36
N ARG A 9 13.73 -23.48 -48.11
CA ARG A 9 12.90 -22.31 -47.72
C ARG A 9 13.68 -21.03 -47.90
N ALA A 10 13.30 -20.23 -48.89
CA ALA A 10 13.73 -18.88 -49.10
C ALA A 10 13.26 -18.01 -47.92
N ARG A 11 14.22 -17.35 -47.22
CA ARG A 11 13.94 -16.27 -46.27
C ARG A 11 13.51 -15.05 -47.05
N GLN A 12 12.25 -14.65 -46.95
CA GLN A 12 11.80 -13.32 -47.38
C GLN A 12 12.39 -12.28 -46.44
N GLN A 13 13.28 -11.44 -46.96
CA GLN A 13 13.75 -10.23 -46.32
C GLN A 13 12.62 -9.19 -46.35
N ILE A 14 12.15 -8.78 -45.18
CA ILE A 14 11.22 -7.65 -45.02
C ILE A 14 12.04 -6.37 -45.14
N PRO A 15 11.68 -5.41 -46.01
CA PRO A 15 12.42 -4.19 -46.18
C PRO A 15 12.29 -3.27 -44.95
N GLU A 16 13.44 -2.82 -44.43
CA GLU A 16 13.55 -1.73 -43.47
C GLU A 16 13.02 -0.42 -44.08
N ARG A 17 11.75 -0.12 -43.88
CA ARG A 17 11.25 1.24 -44.16
C ARG A 17 10.28 1.65 -43.09
N LEU A 18 10.65 2.77 -42.44
CA LEU A 18 9.81 3.71 -41.69
C LEU A 18 9.31 3.25 -40.32
N ARG A 19 10.19 3.34 -39.31
CA ARG A 19 9.75 3.65 -37.96
C ARG A 19 9.43 5.13 -37.90
N PRO A 20 8.22 5.55 -37.51
CA PRO A 20 7.96 6.95 -37.23
C PRO A 20 8.75 7.32 -35.97
N LEU A 21 9.66 8.26 -36.08
CA LEU A 21 10.29 8.95 -34.96
C LEU A 21 9.18 9.74 -34.26
N VAL A 22 8.65 9.16 -33.17
CA VAL A 22 7.84 9.92 -32.22
C VAL A 22 8.78 10.93 -31.56
N PRO A 23 8.53 12.23 -31.60
CA PRO A 23 9.40 13.22 -30.98
C PRO A 23 9.34 13.06 -29.46
N LEU A 24 10.39 12.49 -28.85
CA LEU A 24 10.60 12.40 -27.40
C LEU A 24 10.93 13.76 -26.74
N ALA A 25 11.07 14.80 -27.54
CA ALA A 25 11.48 16.13 -27.09
C ALA A 25 10.56 16.82 -26.07
N PRO A 26 9.22 16.80 -26.17
CA PRO A 26 8.39 17.50 -25.19
C PRO A 26 8.35 16.84 -23.81
N MET A 27 8.54 15.51 -23.73
CA MET A 27 8.55 14.80 -22.45
C MET A 27 9.84 15.05 -21.65
N PHE A 28 10.95 15.24 -22.34
CA PHE A 28 12.25 15.53 -21.71
C PHE A 28 12.32 16.96 -21.15
N ILE A 29 11.68 17.92 -21.81
CA ILE A 29 11.64 19.32 -21.36
C ILE A 29 10.81 19.48 -20.09
N LEU A 30 9.67 18.77 -19.97
CA LEU A 30 8.85 18.78 -18.76
C LEU A 30 9.53 18.10 -17.58
N LEU A 31 10.28 17.02 -17.82
CA LEU A 31 11.06 16.33 -16.78
C LEU A 31 12.22 17.20 -16.26
N VAL A 32 12.92 17.91 -17.15
CA VAL A 32 14.02 18.82 -16.78
C VAL A 32 13.49 20.06 -16.05
N ALA A 33 12.32 20.59 -16.42
CA ALA A 33 11.69 21.70 -15.72
C ALA A 33 11.24 21.31 -14.31
N ALA A 34 10.72 20.10 -14.13
CA ALA A 34 10.38 19.56 -12.80
C ALA A 34 11.64 19.40 -11.92
N ILE A 35 12.77 18.94 -12.48
CA ILE A 35 14.03 18.76 -11.76
C ILE A 35 14.67 20.11 -11.38
N LEU A 36 14.54 21.16 -12.21
CA LEU A 36 15.12 22.48 -11.94
C LEU A 36 14.29 23.31 -10.94
N LEU A 37 13.01 23.02 -10.78
CA LEU A 37 12.15 23.63 -9.75
C LEU A 37 12.31 22.92 -8.38
N TRP A 38 12.86 21.71 -8.35
CA TRP A 38 13.01 20.89 -7.15
C TRP A 38 14.22 21.21 -6.26
N GLY A 39 15.01 22.21 -6.62
CA GLY A 39 16.23 22.60 -5.90
C GLY A 39 16.04 23.50 -4.68
N ARG A 40 14.83 23.61 -4.12
CA ARG A 40 14.58 24.32 -2.85
C ARG A 40 13.92 23.38 -1.86
N GLU A 41 14.65 23.08 -0.80
CA GLU A 41 14.18 22.33 0.35
C GLU A 41 13.04 23.08 1.06
N PRO A 42 11.91 22.44 1.32
CA PRO A 42 10.96 22.90 2.31
C PRO A 42 10.73 21.83 3.40
N GLU A 43 11.65 21.67 4.32
CA GLU A 43 11.42 20.83 5.52
C GLU A 43 10.32 21.39 6.45
N GLU A 44 10.03 22.66 6.39
CA GLU A 44 9.04 23.30 7.29
C GLU A 44 7.59 23.16 6.78
N GLU A 45 7.34 23.19 5.48
CA GLU A 45 5.98 23.15 4.92
C GLU A 45 5.31 21.76 5.02
N GLN A 46 6.10 20.68 4.98
CA GLN A 46 5.58 19.32 5.15
C GLN A 46 5.06 19.02 6.57
N LYS A 47 5.57 19.74 7.59
CA LYS A 47 5.06 19.66 8.95
C LYS A 47 3.68 20.31 9.09
N GLU A 48 3.41 21.38 8.35
CA GLU A 48 2.19 22.18 8.51
C GLU A 48 0.95 21.50 7.92
N VAL A 49 1.05 20.83 6.78
CA VAL A 49 -0.05 20.06 6.18
C VAL A 49 -0.40 18.84 7.06
N ARG A 50 0.60 18.22 7.67
CA ARG A 50 0.40 17.12 8.63
C ARG A 50 -0.23 17.59 9.94
N TYR A 51 0.06 18.80 10.39
CA TYR A 51 -0.48 19.37 11.63
C TYR A 51 -1.96 19.77 11.53
N LEU A 52 -2.41 20.29 10.40
CA LEU A 52 -3.80 20.74 10.22
C LEU A 52 -4.82 19.60 10.21
N SER A 53 -4.41 18.37 9.82
CA SER A 53 -5.27 17.19 9.92
C SER A 53 -5.33 16.60 11.33
N LEU A 54 -4.33 16.84 12.17
CA LEU A 54 -4.25 16.28 13.53
C LEU A 54 -5.05 17.09 14.57
N VAL A 55 -5.20 18.39 14.40
CA VAL A 55 -5.80 19.29 15.41
C VAL A 55 -7.31 19.08 15.60
N SER A 56 -8.00 18.44 14.65
CA SER A 56 -9.44 18.11 14.79
C SER A 56 -9.72 16.71 15.36
N GLU A 57 -8.73 15.85 15.48
CA GLU A 57 -8.87 14.44 15.89
C GLU A 57 -8.64 14.19 17.39
N GLU A 58 -7.97 15.11 18.11
CA GLU A 58 -7.65 14.95 19.53
C GLU A 58 -8.88 14.82 20.46
N SER A 59 -10.08 15.13 19.97
CA SER A 59 -11.31 15.03 20.76
C SER A 59 -12.11 13.73 20.53
N MET A 60 -11.70 12.89 19.58
CA MET A 60 -12.43 11.64 19.31
C MET A 60 -11.93 10.50 20.18
N PRO A 61 -12.85 9.65 20.72
CA PRO A 61 -12.44 8.47 21.49
C PRO A 61 -11.51 7.58 20.66
N GLN A 62 -10.43 7.10 21.28
CA GLN A 62 -9.54 6.14 20.66
C GLN A 62 -10.27 4.79 20.48
N LEU A 63 -10.17 4.20 19.29
CA LEU A 63 -10.66 2.85 19.02
C LEU A 63 -9.70 1.78 19.53
N VAL A 64 -8.40 2.11 19.55
CA VAL A 64 -7.32 1.29 20.11
C VAL A 64 -6.45 2.18 20.98
N THR A 65 -6.19 1.76 22.21
CA THR A 65 -5.33 2.48 23.16
C THR A 65 -3.92 1.85 23.22
N ALA A 66 -2.95 2.59 23.75
CA ALA A 66 -1.62 2.09 24.02
C ALA A 66 -1.65 0.87 24.95
N GLU A 67 -2.45 0.92 26.04
CA GLU A 67 -2.62 -0.18 26.97
C GLU A 67 -3.16 -1.45 26.29
N GLN A 68 -4.08 -1.30 25.34
CA GLN A 68 -4.58 -2.43 24.54
C GLN A 68 -3.48 -3.03 23.67
N LEU A 69 -2.70 -2.23 22.95
CA LEU A 69 -1.58 -2.73 22.15
C LEU A 69 -0.53 -3.43 23.01
N ASP A 70 -0.21 -2.91 24.18
CA ASP A 70 0.74 -3.52 25.10
C ASP A 70 0.28 -4.89 25.62
N ARG A 71 -1.04 -5.12 25.71
CA ARG A 71 -1.64 -6.41 26.09
C ARG A 71 -1.79 -7.38 24.90
N MET A 72 -1.66 -6.89 23.67
CA MET A 72 -1.78 -7.71 22.46
C MET A 72 -0.43 -8.29 22.07
N ALA A 73 -0.18 -9.54 22.47
CA ALA A 73 0.94 -10.34 22.00
C ALA A 73 0.44 -11.69 21.47
N TYR A 74 1.17 -12.26 20.51
CA TYR A 74 0.87 -13.58 19.97
C TYR A 74 2.13 -14.44 19.91
N ILE A 75 1.97 -15.75 19.77
CA ILE A 75 3.09 -16.66 19.64
C ILE A 75 3.36 -16.92 18.16
N ASP A 76 4.51 -16.51 17.69
CA ASP A 76 5.02 -16.87 16.36
C ASP A 76 5.93 -18.11 16.48
N SER A 77 5.77 -19.05 15.55
CA SER A 77 6.51 -20.33 15.56
C SER A 77 8.03 -20.17 15.46
N ASN A 78 8.51 -19.07 14.90
CA ASN A 78 9.94 -18.83 14.65
C ASN A 78 10.54 -17.80 15.62
N MET A 79 9.72 -16.86 16.10
CA MET A 79 10.18 -15.72 16.92
C MET A 79 9.78 -15.82 18.39
N GLY A 80 8.87 -16.76 18.74
CA GLY A 80 8.29 -16.82 20.08
C GLY A 80 7.21 -15.77 20.31
N GLU A 81 7.16 -15.16 21.49
CA GLU A 81 6.19 -14.12 21.81
C GLU A 81 6.51 -12.81 21.10
N VAL A 82 5.52 -12.28 20.39
CA VAL A 82 5.62 -11.05 19.58
C VAL A 82 4.58 -10.04 20.06
N GLY A 83 5.03 -8.97 20.70
CA GLY A 83 4.23 -7.80 21.05
C GLY A 83 4.46 -6.64 20.10
N TRP A 84 3.60 -5.62 20.13
CA TRP A 84 3.65 -4.48 19.24
C TRP A 84 4.84 -3.54 19.47
N VAL A 85 5.37 -3.00 18.37
CA VAL A 85 6.32 -1.88 18.35
C VAL A 85 5.60 -0.74 17.65
N TYR A 86 5.40 0.36 18.38
CA TYR A 86 4.68 1.53 17.87
C TYR A 86 5.22 2.82 18.52
N THR A 87 4.90 3.97 17.92
CA THR A 87 5.06 5.29 18.50
C THR A 87 3.68 5.92 18.75
N GLU A 88 3.62 7.03 19.50
CA GLU A 88 2.38 7.77 19.69
C GLU A 88 1.78 8.23 18.36
N GLU A 89 2.61 8.69 17.44
CA GLU A 89 2.18 9.10 16.08
C GLU A 89 1.62 7.92 15.29
N SER A 90 2.27 6.75 15.35
CA SER A 90 1.79 5.54 14.68
C SER A 90 0.46 5.06 15.26
N LEU A 91 0.27 5.17 16.59
CA LEU A 91 -1.00 4.84 17.24
C LEU A 91 -2.11 5.83 16.85
N ALA A 92 -1.80 7.11 16.78
CA ALA A 92 -2.75 8.13 16.32
C ALA A 92 -3.17 7.87 14.87
N GLU A 93 -2.20 7.54 13.98
CA GLU A 93 -2.48 7.20 12.59
C GLU A 93 -3.32 5.92 12.48
N LEU A 94 -3.03 4.87 13.26
CA LEU A 94 -3.87 3.68 13.34
C LEU A 94 -5.33 4.06 13.64
N ASN A 95 -5.55 4.82 14.69
CA ASN A 95 -6.91 5.22 15.10
C ASN A 95 -7.61 6.06 14.03
N ARG A 96 -6.90 6.93 13.31
CA ARG A 96 -7.41 7.68 12.17
C ARG A 96 -7.85 6.74 11.04
N VAL A 97 -6.98 5.82 10.66
CA VAL A 97 -7.21 4.83 9.59
C VAL A 97 -8.40 3.91 9.93
N LEU A 98 -8.48 3.41 11.15
CA LEU A 98 -9.60 2.59 11.60
C LEU A 98 -10.94 3.33 11.44
N ARG A 99 -10.99 4.61 11.81
CA ARG A 99 -12.19 5.45 11.63
C ARG A 99 -12.51 5.69 10.17
N GLU A 100 -11.52 6.04 9.38
CA GLU A 100 -11.68 6.41 7.99
C GLU A 100 -12.17 5.26 7.12
N TYR A 101 -11.66 4.06 7.37
CA TYR A 101 -12.01 2.86 6.60
C TYR A 101 -13.13 2.04 7.26
N ASP A 102 -13.82 2.63 8.27
CA ASP A 102 -14.95 2.02 8.99
C ASP A 102 -14.64 0.68 9.66
N ILE A 103 -13.42 0.53 10.16
CA ILE A 103 -12.96 -0.64 10.91
C ILE A 103 -13.19 -0.36 12.40
N ARG A 104 -14.42 -0.54 12.90
CA ARG A 104 -14.82 -0.01 14.21
C ARG A 104 -15.25 -1.04 15.24
N THR A 105 -15.65 -2.23 14.81
CA THR A 105 -16.06 -3.27 15.76
C THR A 105 -14.84 -3.95 16.37
N PRO A 106 -14.92 -4.42 17.63
CA PRO A 106 -13.82 -5.17 18.27
C PRO A 106 -13.29 -6.30 17.40
N GLU A 107 -14.18 -6.93 16.66
CA GLU A 107 -13.85 -8.00 15.75
C GLU A 107 -13.09 -7.54 14.52
N ALA A 108 -13.60 -6.54 13.80
CA ALA A 108 -12.95 -6.01 12.61
C ALA A 108 -11.55 -5.46 12.96
N ILE A 109 -11.44 -4.75 14.08
CA ILE A 109 -10.16 -4.25 14.59
C ILE A 109 -9.21 -5.41 14.91
N SER A 110 -9.69 -6.45 15.61
CA SER A 110 -8.85 -7.60 15.96
C SER A 110 -8.39 -8.37 14.72
N GLN A 111 -9.24 -8.53 13.70
CA GLN A 111 -8.86 -9.14 12.43
C GLN A 111 -7.82 -8.29 11.69
N PHE A 112 -8.04 -6.98 11.59
CA PHE A 112 -7.11 -6.05 10.96
C PHE A 112 -5.73 -6.09 11.62
N LEU A 113 -5.70 -5.98 12.96
CA LEU A 113 -4.47 -6.02 13.73
C LEU A 113 -3.78 -7.39 13.67
N ALA A 114 -4.53 -8.50 13.66
CA ALA A 114 -3.95 -9.82 13.53
C ALA A 114 -3.24 -10.03 12.20
N GLN A 115 -3.82 -9.53 11.09
CA GLN A 115 -3.14 -9.57 9.79
C GLN A 115 -1.88 -8.69 9.81
N ALA A 116 -2.01 -7.45 10.26
CA ALA A 116 -0.90 -6.49 10.34
C ALA A 116 0.25 -7.00 11.23
N ALA A 117 -0.08 -7.61 12.36
CA ALA A 117 0.93 -8.16 13.27
C ALA A 117 1.76 -9.26 12.62
N VAL A 118 1.13 -10.19 11.92
CA VAL A 118 1.86 -11.30 11.28
C VAL A 118 2.65 -10.85 10.06
N GLU A 119 2.14 -9.89 9.27
CA GLU A 119 2.88 -9.33 8.12
C GLU A 119 4.15 -8.58 8.53
N THR A 120 4.10 -7.87 9.66
CA THR A 120 5.16 -6.93 10.05
C THR A 120 5.91 -7.34 11.32
N ALA A 121 5.67 -8.52 11.85
CA ALA A 121 6.09 -8.90 13.21
C ALA A 121 5.68 -7.84 14.24
N ALA A 122 4.39 -7.46 14.20
CA ALA A 122 3.79 -6.43 15.04
C ALA A 122 4.51 -5.07 14.95
N GLY A 123 4.74 -4.60 13.74
CA GLY A 123 5.31 -3.28 13.45
C GLY A 123 6.84 -3.20 13.44
N ARG A 124 7.54 -4.32 13.63
CA ARG A 124 9.02 -4.34 13.57
C ARG A 124 9.56 -4.13 12.17
N TRP A 125 8.88 -4.66 11.16
CA TRP A 125 9.33 -4.62 9.78
C TRP A 125 8.19 -4.14 8.86
N LEU A 126 8.20 -2.84 8.58
CA LEU A 126 7.20 -2.20 7.72
C LEU A 126 7.52 -2.37 6.22
N THR A 127 8.59 -3.07 5.88
CA THR A 127 8.89 -3.52 4.53
C THR A 127 9.24 -5.00 4.54
N GLU A 128 8.84 -5.71 3.49
CA GLU A 128 9.16 -7.11 3.29
C GLU A 128 10.68 -7.33 3.31
N LEU A 129 11.12 -8.35 4.05
CA LEU A 129 12.54 -8.70 4.17
C LEU A 129 12.96 -9.65 3.05
N GLY A 130 14.09 -9.37 2.43
CA GLY A 130 14.65 -10.21 1.37
C GLY A 130 15.70 -9.48 0.58
N GLU A 131 16.39 -10.24 -0.26
CA GLU A 131 17.34 -9.70 -1.23
C GLU A 131 16.67 -9.49 -2.59
N GLU A 132 17.25 -8.66 -3.46
CA GLU A 132 16.74 -8.37 -4.80
C GLU A 132 16.46 -9.64 -5.61
N SER A 133 17.33 -10.65 -5.51
CA SER A 133 17.15 -11.94 -6.20
C SER A 133 15.92 -12.73 -5.74
N TYR A 134 15.53 -12.57 -4.47
CA TYR A 134 14.28 -13.11 -3.93
C TYR A 134 13.09 -12.40 -4.55
N PHE A 135 13.06 -11.07 -4.51
CA PHE A 135 11.96 -10.27 -5.03
C PHE A 135 11.73 -10.47 -6.53
N GLN A 136 12.82 -10.49 -7.33
CA GLN A 136 12.74 -10.74 -8.77
C GLN A 136 12.10 -12.08 -9.12
N ARG A 137 12.31 -13.11 -8.31
CA ARG A 137 11.68 -14.43 -8.50
C ARG A 137 10.15 -14.37 -8.45
N TYR A 138 9.60 -13.42 -7.67
CA TYR A 138 8.16 -13.18 -7.52
C TYR A 138 7.64 -12.05 -8.41
N GLY A 139 8.48 -11.47 -9.26
CA GLY A 139 8.11 -10.49 -10.26
C GLY A 139 8.05 -9.05 -9.74
N TYR A 140 8.72 -8.73 -8.63
CA TYR A 140 8.88 -7.38 -8.10
C TYR A 140 10.35 -7.10 -7.72
N THR A 141 10.65 -5.91 -7.25
CA THR A 141 12.00 -5.45 -6.91
C THR A 141 12.05 -4.99 -5.45
N THR A 142 13.24 -4.67 -4.95
CA THR A 142 13.39 -4.05 -3.63
C THR A 142 12.54 -2.80 -3.48
N GLY A 143 12.40 -1.97 -4.53
CA GLY A 143 11.56 -0.76 -4.49
C GLY A 143 10.06 -1.00 -4.57
N THR A 144 9.64 -2.17 -5.05
CA THR A 144 8.22 -2.54 -5.21
C THR A 144 7.81 -3.74 -4.35
N ARG A 145 8.66 -4.09 -3.36
CA ARG A 145 8.38 -5.12 -2.34
C ARG A 145 7.21 -4.70 -1.44
N GLY A 146 6.72 -5.64 -0.66
CA GLY A 146 5.67 -5.36 0.32
C GLY A 146 6.05 -4.23 1.29
N ALA A 147 5.13 -3.28 1.51
CA ALA A 147 5.33 -2.14 2.40
C ALA A 147 4.06 -1.74 3.15
N GLY A 148 4.22 -1.13 4.33
CA GLY A 148 3.14 -0.83 5.26
C GLY A 148 2.66 -2.06 6.01
N TYR A 149 1.65 -1.90 6.84
CA TYR A 149 1.19 -2.94 7.76
C TYR A 149 0.50 -4.15 7.09
N LEU A 150 0.05 -4.05 5.84
CA LEU A 150 -0.48 -5.17 5.06
C LEU A 150 0.31 -5.43 3.77
N HIS A 151 1.57 -4.99 3.72
CA HIS A 151 2.52 -5.26 2.66
C HIS A 151 1.97 -5.00 1.25
N LEU A 152 1.51 -3.74 1.00
CA LEU A 152 1.16 -3.31 -0.35
C LEU A 152 2.35 -3.54 -1.30
N THR A 153 2.16 -4.40 -2.31
CA THR A 153 3.23 -4.90 -3.18
C THR A 153 2.98 -4.52 -4.63
N PHE A 154 4.02 -4.59 -5.46
CA PHE A 154 4.07 -4.29 -6.88
C PHE A 154 3.90 -2.81 -7.25
N GLU A 155 4.57 -2.41 -8.33
CA GLU A 155 4.49 -1.07 -8.88
C GLU A 155 3.05 -0.63 -9.20
N TYR A 156 2.25 -1.53 -9.79
CA TYR A 156 0.84 -1.22 -10.08
C TYR A 156 -0.01 -1.07 -8.81
N GLY A 157 0.33 -1.76 -7.72
CA GLY A 157 -0.27 -1.54 -6.40
C GLY A 157 0.06 -0.16 -5.86
N GLN A 158 1.33 0.27 -5.96
CA GLN A 158 1.78 1.60 -5.59
C GLN A 158 1.09 2.69 -6.43
N MET A 159 0.97 2.51 -7.75
CA MET A 159 0.25 3.43 -8.65
C MET A 159 -1.23 3.54 -8.30
N ALA A 160 -1.90 2.43 -7.99
CA ALA A 160 -3.30 2.43 -7.60
C ALA A 160 -3.50 3.16 -6.26
N PHE A 161 -2.64 2.91 -5.29
CA PHE A 161 -2.66 3.60 -4.00
C PHE A 161 -2.39 5.10 -4.16
N ALA A 162 -1.38 5.50 -4.94
CA ALA A 162 -1.10 6.91 -5.22
C ALA A 162 -2.30 7.60 -5.90
N THR A 163 -2.97 6.93 -6.84
CA THR A 163 -4.21 7.44 -7.47
C THR A 163 -5.33 7.61 -6.46
N TRP A 164 -5.51 6.65 -5.55
CA TRP A 164 -6.46 6.73 -4.46
C TRP A 164 -6.19 7.94 -3.57
N MET A 165 -4.95 8.11 -3.14
CA MET A 165 -4.53 9.23 -2.28
C MET A 165 -4.73 10.59 -2.96
N MET A 166 -4.39 10.72 -4.24
CA MET A 166 -4.66 11.94 -5.01
C MET A 166 -6.16 12.25 -5.05
N LYS A 167 -7.00 11.27 -5.37
CA LYS A 167 -8.47 11.46 -5.42
C LYS A 167 -9.07 11.84 -4.06
N LYS A 168 -8.51 11.31 -2.98
CA LYS A 168 -8.93 11.61 -1.62
C LYS A 168 -8.62 13.07 -1.26
N ASN A 169 -7.45 13.57 -1.64
CA ASN A 169 -6.92 14.85 -1.18
C ASN A 169 -7.09 16.00 -2.20
N VAL A 170 -7.40 15.70 -3.47
CA VAL A 170 -7.64 16.68 -4.53
C VAL A 170 -9.07 16.49 -5.04
N PRO A 171 -10.05 17.30 -4.55
CA PRO A 171 -11.48 17.09 -4.84
C PRO A 171 -11.83 17.07 -6.32
N GLU A 172 -11.09 17.82 -7.15
CA GLU A 172 -11.29 17.93 -8.59
C GLU A 172 -10.95 16.62 -9.34
N LEU A 173 -10.22 15.70 -8.69
CA LEU A 173 -9.91 14.40 -9.27
C LEU A 173 -10.98 13.33 -9.02
N ARG A 174 -12.08 13.64 -8.34
CA ARG A 174 -13.13 12.65 -7.98
C ARG A 174 -13.68 11.90 -9.18
N ASP A 175 -13.80 12.57 -10.33
CA ASP A 175 -14.36 11.99 -11.54
C ASP A 175 -13.37 11.12 -12.33
N ILE A 176 -12.08 11.14 -11.99
CA ILE A 176 -11.11 10.23 -12.59
C ILE A 176 -11.48 8.79 -12.17
N PRO A 177 -11.63 7.85 -13.12
CA PRO A 177 -11.92 6.48 -12.80
C PRO A 177 -10.82 5.88 -11.91
N TYR A 178 -11.21 5.40 -10.73
CA TYR A 178 -10.33 4.59 -9.92
C TYR A 178 -10.15 3.20 -10.55
N ARG A 179 -8.93 2.69 -10.53
CA ARG A 179 -8.58 1.37 -11.04
C ARG A 179 -8.09 0.47 -9.92
N ASN A 180 -8.92 -0.49 -9.54
CA ASN A 180 -8.60 -1.45 -8.48
C ASN A 180 -7.55 -2.46 -8.98
N PRO A 181 -6.40 -2.64 -8.31
CA PRO A 181 -5.35 -3.57 -8.73
C PRO A 181 -5.76 -5.04 -8.72
N THR A 182 -6.86 -5.41 -8.05
CA THR A 182 -7.33 -6.80 -8.03
C THR A 182 -8.19 -7.18 -9.23
N CYS A 183 -8.73 -6.21 -9.99
CA CYS A 183 -9.67 -6.47 -11.07
C CYS A 183 -9.42 -5.67 -12.36
N ASN A 184 -8.33 -4.88 -12.44
CA ASN A 184 -7.97 -4.11 -13.63
C ASN A 184 -6.61 -4.51 -14.17
N THR A 185 -6.36 -4.24 -15.46
CA THR A 185 -5.05 -4.49 -16.06
C THR A 185 -4.01 -3.49 -15.55
N ARG A 186 -2.73 -3.89 -15.59
CA ARG A 186 -1.61 -3.01 -15.20
C ARG A 186 -1.56 -1.74 -16.04
N GLU A 187 -1.86 -1.86 -17.33
CA GLU A 187 -1.93 -0.74 -18.27
C GLU A 187 -3.01 0.26 -17.87
N ALA A 188 -4.21 -0.21 -17.53
CA ALA A 188 -5.31 0.65 -17.11
C ALA A 188 -5.02 1.37 -15.78
N ILE A 189 -4.33 0.70 -14.85
CA ILE A 189 -3.91 1.30 -13.58
C ILE A 189 -2.85 2.38 -13.83
N SER A 190 -1.85 2.08 -14.65
CA SER A 190 -0.79 3.01 -15.02
C SER A 190 -1.35 4.24 -15.72
N GLU A 191 -2.26 4.06 -16.68
CA GLU A 191 -2.95 5.16 -17.37
C GLU A 191 -3.72 6.06 -16.39
N ALA A 192 -4.47 5.46 -15.45
CA ALA A 192 -5.22 6.19 -14.44
C ALA A 192 -4.29 7.02 -13.54
N TYR A 193 -3.18 6.43 -13.10
CA TYR A 193 -2.17 7.11 -12.27
C TYR A 193 -1.56 8.32 -12.98
N TYR A 194 -1.05 8.16 -14.20
CA TYR A 194 -0.42 9.28 -14.93
C TYR A 194 -1.43 10.36 -15.31
N ASN A 195 -2.68 10.00 -15.58
CA ASN A 195 -3.75 10.97 -15.82
C ASN A 195 -4.07 11.78 -14.57
N ALA A 196 -4.19 11.11 -13.40
CA ALA A 196 -4.41 11.77 -12.11
C ALA A 196 -3.26 12.71 -11.76
N LEU A 197 -2.01 12.24 -11.89
CA LEU A 197 -0.82 13.02 -11.60
C LEU A 197 -0.72 14.29 -12.46
N ARG A 198 -0.95 14.14 -13.77
CA ARG A 198 -0.95 15.28 -14.71
C ARG A 198 -2.05 16.29 -14.39
N LEU A 199 -3.26 15.83 -14.08
CA LEU A 199 -4.37 16.71 -13.77
C LEU A 199 -4.16 17.44 -12.44
N ALA A 200 -3.70 16.73 -11.39
CA ALA A 200 -3.34 17.35 -10.12
C ALA A 200 -2.29 18.44 -10.29
N ALA A 201 -1.22 18.17 -11.05
CA ALA A 201 -0.19 19.16 -11.35
C ALA A 201 -0.74 20.38 -12.10
N ASN A 202 -1.62 20.18 -13.08
CA ASN A 202 -2.26 21.26 -13.83
C ASN A 202 -3.18 22.13 -12.94
N LEU A 203 -3.74 21.56 -11.88
CA LEU A 203 -4.54 22.28 -10.89
C LEU A 203 -3.67 23.00 -9.85
N GLY A 204 -2.34 22.86 -9.91
CA GLY A 204 -1.41 23.44 -8.95
C GLY A 204 -1.33 22.71 -7.61
N ALA A 205 -1.85 21.46 -7.53
CA ALA A 205 -1.69 20.65 -6.34
C ALA A 205 -0.23 20.19 -6.19
N ASP A 206 0.25 20.10 -4.95
CA ASP A 206 1.55 19.47 -4.69
C ASP A 206 1.44 17.95 -4.91
N ILE A 207 2.13 17.49 -5.95
CA ILE A 207 2.16 16.07 -6.32
C ILE A 207 3.38 15.32 -5.77
N SER A 208 4.25 15.99 -5.03
CA SER A 208 5.54 15.43 -4.58
C SER A 208 5.36 14.16 -3.75
N ALA A 209 4.47 14.19 -2.74
CA ALA A 209 4.18 13.05 -1.91
C ALA A 209 3.60 11.87 -2.71
N TYR A 210 2.67 12.14 -3.63
CA TYR A 210 2.02 11.08 -4.42
C TYR A 210 2.96 10.44 -5.45
N SER A 211 3.85 11.21 -6.07
CA SER A 211 4.86 10.67 -6.98
C SER A 211 5.88 9.79 -6.28
N ARG A 212 6.22 10.08 -5.02
CA ARG A 212 7.12 9.26 -4.20
C ARG A 212 6.53 7.91 -3.77
N ILE A 213 5.20 7.76 -3.76
CA ILE A 213 4.54 6.46 -3.49
C ILE A 213 4.93 5.42 -4.54
N VAL A 214 5.22 5.83 -5.78
CA VAL A 214 5.65 4.94 -6.86
C VAL A 214 7.17 4.92 -6.93
N TYR A 215 7.75 3.72 -7.02
CA TYR A 215 9.20 3.54 -7.03
C TYR A 215 9.88 4.21 -8.23
N ASP A 216 10.90 4.99 -7.97
CA ASP A 216 11.84 5.53 -8.95
C ASP A 216 13.29 5.28 -8.51
N ALA A 217 13.97 4.36 -9.20
CA ALA A 217 15.37 4.00 -8.93
C ALA A 217 16.36 5.18 -9.09
N ARG A 218 15.97 6.28 -9.74
CA ARG A 218 16.83 7.46 -9.96
C ARG A 218 16.57 8.57 -8.95
N SER A 219 15.57 8.40 -8.09
CA SER A 219 15.24 9.39 -7.07
C SER A 219 16.35 9.48 -6.02
N PRO A 220 16.81 10.67 -5.62
CA PRO A 220 17.74 10.84 -4.52
C PRO A 220 17.09 10.71 -3.14
N VAL A 221 15.78 10.62 -3.09
CA VAL A 221 14.97 10.48 -1.86
C VAL A 221 14.21 9.16 -1.88
N SER A 222 13.74 8.75 -0.70
CA SER A 222 12.94 7.54 -0.52
C SER A 222 11.69 7.54 -1.41
N THR A 223 11.47 6.45 -2.15
CA THR A 223 10.32 6.22 -3.03
C THR A 223 9.85 4.78 -2.95
N GLY A 224 8.62 4.50 -3.43
CA GLY A 224 8.07 3.15 -3.45
C GLY A 224 7.89 2.57 -2.05
N ALA A 225 8.34 1.34 -1.87
CA ALA A 225 8.17 0.59 -0.63
C ALA A 225 8.72 1.32 0.60
N ASP A 226 9.92 1.91 0.49
CA ASP A 226 10.54 2.60 1.62
C ASP A 226 9.73 3.84 2.03
N TYR A 227 9.24 4.61 1.05
CA TYR A 227 8.43 5.80 1.34
C TYR A 227 7.04 5.44 1.87
N ILE A 228 6.41 4.37 1.38
CA ILE A 228 5.13 3.88 1.92
C ILE A 228 5.31 3.47 3.39
N ALA A 229 6.36 2.74 3.71
CA ALA A 229 6.66 2.34 5.08
C ALA A 229 6.93 3.54 6.01
N GLU A 230 7.59 4.58 5.50
CA GLU A 230 7.92 5.79 6.24
C GLU A 230 6.70 6.69 6.47
N ALA A 231 5.89 6.93 5.43
CA ALA A 231 4.89 8.01 5.43
C ALA A 231 3.44 7.54 5.40
N PHE A 232 3.17 6.29 5.02
CA PHE A 232 1.82 5.78 4.75
C PHE A 232 1.59 4.36 5.28
N ALA A 233 2.30 3.95 6.34
CA ALA A 233 2.28 2.56 6.79
C ALA A 233 0.89 2.04 7.13
N TRP A 234 0.10 2.74 7.94
CA TRP A 234 -1.28 2.40 8.27
C TRP A 234 -2.26 2.78 7.15
N GLU A 235 -2.05 3.92 6.51
CA GLU A 235 -2.93 4.38 5.42
C GLU A 235 -2.96 3.35 4.27
N SER A 236 -1.80 2.82 3.87
CA SER A 236 -1.73 1.79 2.83
C SER A 236 -2.42 0.48 3.24
N ALA A 237 -2.40 0.16 4.53
CA ALA A 237 -3.10 -1.00 5.07
C ALA A 237 -4.62 -0.80 5.07
N GLY A 238 -5.11 0.36 5.52
CA GLY A 238 -6.53 0.72 5.46
C GLY A 238 -7.07 0.72 4.03
N TYR A 239 -6.31 1.32 3.10
CA TYR A 239 -6.60 1.26 1.68
C TYR A 239 -6.72 -0.19 1.18
N TYR A 240 -5.73 -1.05 1.49
CA TYR A 240 -5.72 -2.44 1.05
C TYR A 240 -6.91 -3.22 1.62
N TRP A 241 -7.23 -3.02 2.89
CA TRP A 241 -8.42 -3.59 3.53
C TRP A 241 -9.71 -3.19 2.83
N HIS A 242 -9.84 -1.93 2.46
CA HIS A 242 -11.00 -1.39 1.77
C HIS A 242 -11.17 -2.00 0.37
N ILE A 243 -10.12 -2.02 -0.45
CA ILE A 243 -10.23 -2.48 -1.84
C ILE A 243 -10.43 -3.99 -1.98
N THR A 244 -10.01 -4.76 -0.99
CA THR A 244 -10.23 -6.22 -0.95
C THR A 244 -11.62 -6.60 -0.46
N GLY A 245 -12.39 -5.64 0.05
CA GLY A 245 -13.76 -5.85 0.53
C GLY A 245 -13.87 -6.65 1.82
N ILE A 246 -12.80 -6.71 2.61
CA ILE A 246 -12.77 -7.48 3.86
C ILE A 246 -13.84 -7.00 4.83
N GLY A 247 -14.08 -5.69 4.92
CA GLY A 247 -15.14 -5.13 5.77
C GLY A 247 -16.49 -5.76 5.51
N PHE A 248 -16.88 -5.92 4.24
CA PHE A 248 -18.13 -6.58 3.85
C PHE A 248 -18.14 -8.08 4.18
N ALA A 249 -17.00 -8.74 4.09
CA ALA A 249 -16.89 -10.18 4.40
C ALA A 249 -17.03 -10.47 5.90
N LEU A 250 -16.77 -9.48 6.76
CA LEU A 250 -16.84 -9.61 8.22
C LEU A 250 -18.16 -9.14 8.81
N ASP A 251 -19.04 -8.53 8.01
CA ASP A 251 -20.29 -7.93 8.50
C ASP A 251 -21.18 -9.00 9.16
N GLY A 252 -21.29 -8.91 10.51
CA GLY A 252 -22.11 -9.78 11.32
C GLY A 252 -21.55 -11.17 11.66
N LEU A 253 -20.26 -11.43 11.45
CA LEU A 253 -19.69 -12.76 11.63
C LEU A 253 -18.46 -12.78 12.59
N PRO A 254 -18.68 -12.91 13.92
CA PRO A 254 -17.58 -13.06 14.88
C PRO A 254 -16.92 -14.45 14.83
N GLY A 255 -15.60 -14.50 15.01
CA GLY A 255 -14.90 -15.71 15.35
C GLY A 255 -13.62 -16.01 14.54
N VAL A 256 -12.80 -16.87 15.10
CA VAL A 256 -11.51 -17.31 14.53
C VAL A 256 -11.66 -17.97 13.16
N GLY A 257 -12.82 -18.53 12.83
CA GLY A 257 -13.11 -19.13 11.52
C GLY A 257 -13.05 -18.13 10.36
N HIS A 258 -13.26 -16.85 10.64
CA HIS A 258 -13.18 -15.79 9.63
C HIS A 258 -11.75 -15.33 9.36
N THR A 259 -10.81 -15.58 10.29
CA THR A 259 -9.39 -15.25 10.09
C THR A 259 -8.82 -15.87 8.82
N ASP A 260 -9.22 -17.10 8.47
CA ASP A 260 -8.77 -17.75 7.24
C ASP A 260 -9.29 -17.04 5.98
N THR A 261 -10.56 -16.63 5.98
CA THR A 261 -11.14 -15.86 4.88
C THR A 261 -10.43 -14.51 4.73
N VAL A 262 -10.20 -13.81 5.84
CA VAL A 262 -9.45 -12.54 5.85
C VAL A 262 -8.02 -12.77 5.35
N SER A 263 -7.33 -13.80 5.83
CA SER A 263 -5.97 -14.14 5.41
C SER A 263 -5.89 -14.45 3.91
N GLN A 264 -6.91 -15.13 3.36
CA GLN A 264 -7.00 -15.40 1.94
C GLN A 264 -7.18 -14.11 1.12
N LEU A 265 -8.03 -13.17 1.58
CA LEU A 265 -8.27 -11.89 0.92
C LEU A 265 -7.05 -10.97 1.00
N VAL A 266 -6.31 -10.99 2.12
CA VAL A 266 -5.03 -10.29 2.26
C VAL A 266 -3.94 -10.92 1.39
N GLY A 267 -4.11 -12.18 0.95
CA GLY A 267 -3.10 -12.90 0.18
C GLY A 267 -1.97 -13.47 1.04
N GLY A 268 -2.15 -13.48 2.37
CA GLY A 268 -1.12 -13.87 3.31
C GLY A 268 -0.97 -15.39 3.47
N SER A 269 0.25 -15.79 3.81
CA SER A 269 0.58 -17.12 4.35
C SER A 269 0.51 -17.11 5.89
N ASN A 270 1.04 -18.16 6.55
CA ASN A 270 1.11 -18.24 8.02
C ASN A 270 -0.26 -18.13 8.73
N TRP A 271 -1.25 -18.82 8.20
CA TRP A 271 -2.63 -18.77 8.70
C TRP A 271 -2.73 -19.15 10.18
N GLN A 272 -1.86 -20.05 10.66
CA GLN A 272 -1.80 -20.43 12.07
C GLN A 272 -1.46 -19.23 12.96
N SER A 273 -0.37 -18.50 12.66
CA SER A 273 0.04 -17.30 13.41
C SER A 273 -1.05 -16.22 13.41
N ARG A 274 -1.80 -16.08 12.29
CA ARG A 274 -2.92 -15.13 12.20
C ARG A 274 -4.10 -15.50 13.08
N ARG A 275 -4.43 -16.81 13.17
CA ARG A 275 -5.46 -17.31 14.12
C ARG A 275 -5.04 -17.11 15.57
N GLU A 276 -3.77 -17.36 15.89
CA GLU A 276 -3.21 -17.14 17.22
C GLU A 276 -3.24 -15.66 17.58
N ALA A 277 -2.82 -14.77 16.69
CA ALA A 277 -2.90 -13.33 16.88
C ALA A 277 -4.36 -12.86 17.10
N TYR A 278 -5.30 -13.28 16.25
CA TYR A 278 -6.71 -12.94 16.45
C TYR A 278 -7.25 -13.44 17.78
N THR A 279 -6.95 -14.68 18.16
CA THR A 279 -7.40 -15.27 19.43
C THR A 279 -6.87 -14.52 20.64
N ALA A 280 -5.63 -13.99 20.54
CA ALA A 280 -5.03 -13.19 21.60
C ALA A 280 -5.62 -11.75 21.64
N PHE A 281 -5.91 -11.13 20.49
CA PHE A 281 -6.29 -9.73 20.40
C PHE A 281 -7.78 -9.49 20.66
N TYR A 282 -8.66 -10.38 20.20
CA TYR A 282 -10.10 -10.20 20.31
C TYR A 282 -10.61 -10.01 21.74
N PRO A 283 -10.18 -10.80 22.75
CA PRO A 283 -10.59 -10.55 24.14
C PRO A 283 -10.20 -9.16 24.64
N VAL A 284 -9.00 -8.69 24.28
CA VAL A 284 -8.52 -7.35 24.68
C VAL A 284 -9.41 -6.25 24.13
N MET A 285 -9.86 -6.38 22.87
CA MET A 285 -10.75 -5.40 22.24
C MET A 285 -12.18 -5.48 22.76
N ARG A 286 -12.70 -6.68 23.00
CA ARG A 286 -14.07 -6.88 23.50
C ARG A 286 -14.23 -6.35 24.93
N ASP A 287 -13.32 -6.69 25.84
CA ASP A 287 -13.44 -6.35 27.26
C ASP A 287 -13.44 -4.83 27.49
N SER A 288 -12.79 -4.08 26.60
CA SER A 288 -12.79 -2.61 26.67
C SER A 288 -14.09 -1.97 26.17
N SER A 289 -14.93 -2.69 25.43
CA SER A 289 -16.24 -2.18 24.98
C SER A 289 -17.31 -2.29 26.07
N ASP A 290 -17.13 -3.23 27.02
CA ASP A 290 -18.09 -3.45 28.11
C ASP A 290 -17.94 -2.43 29.26
N ASP A 291 -16.73 -1.84 29.43
CA ASP A 291 -16.46 -0.83 30.47
C ASP A 291 -16.97 0.59 30.10
N SER A 292 -17.50 0.81 28.91
CA SER A 292 -17.99 2.11 28.40
C SER A 292 -19.51 2.32 28.56
N HIS A 293 -20.21 1.43 29.27
CA HIS A 293 -21.63 1.50 29.63
C HIS A 293 -21.81 1.59 31.14
#